data_8deb57d9db0f030a5f69c6cc37b4e094
#
_entry.id   8deb57d9db0f030a5f69c6cc37b4e094
#
_cell.length_a   1.000
_cell.length_b   1.000
_cell.length_c   1.000
_cell.angle_alpha   90.00
_cell.angle_beta   90.00
_cell.angle_gamma   90.00
#
_symmetry.space_group_name_H-M   'P 1'
#
loop_
_entity.id
_entity.type
_entity.pdbx_description
1 polymer ?
#
loop_
_entity_poly.entity_id
_entity_poly.type
_entity_poly.pdbx_seq_one_letter_code
_entity_poly.pdbx_strand_id
1 'polypeptide(L)'
;MTLEEREGHDLRGCIGHVIGDQPLGELIRQVAVSAARSDPRFPAVQLDELPALRIEISVLSEPVLVEAAHLPRLVIGRDGLLVRRGRTQAVLLPQVAVEHGFGPEAFLNAVCHKAGLARGSWREPATRVFTFSADVFVE
;
A
#
# COMPACT_ATOMS: atom_id res chain seq x y z
N MET A 1 -4.31 2.52 -6.34
CA MET A 1 -4.00 2.82 -7.76
C MET A 1 -2.76 3.67 -7.81
N THR A 2 -1.83 3.31 -8.66
CA THR A 2 -0.57 4.03 -8.90
C THR A 2 -0.56 4.52 -10.34
N LEU A 3 -0.13 5.75 -10.52
CA LEU A 3 0.17 6.35 -11.81
C LEU A 3 1.68 6.53 -11.89
N GLU A 4 2.29 6.04 -12.95
CA GLU A 4 3.73 6.11 -13.21
C GLU A 4 3.99 6.63 -14.62
N GLU A 5 5.12 7.27 -14.82
CA GLU A 5 5.57 7.60 -16.15
C GLU A 5 5.99 6.32 -16.90
N ARG A 6 5.55 6.14 -18.16
CA ARG A 6 5.92 4.96 -18.96
C ARG A 6 7.42 4.87 -19.22
N GLU A 7 8.05 6.02 -19.37
CA GLU A 7 9.51 6.14 -19.49
C GLU A 7 10.09 6.51 -18.11
N GLY A 8 10.98 5.67 -17.57
CA GLY A 8 11.63 5.90 -16.28
C GLY A 8 10.92 5.28 -15.07
N HIS A 9 9.63 4.96 -15.17
CA HIS A 9 8.83 4.40 -14.05
C HIS A 9 8.74 5.31 -12.82
N ASP A 10 8.90 6.62 -13.01
CA ASP A 10 8.77 7.58 -11.94
C ASP A 10 7.31 7.68 -11.46
N LEU A 11 7.14 7.71 -10.14
CA LEU A 11 5.81 7.86 -9.53
C LEU A 11 5.21 9.22 -9.89
N ARG A 12 3.97 9.22 -10.42
CA ARG A 12 3.22 10.44 -10.77
C ARG A 12 1.98 10.68 -9.92
N GLY A 13 1.50 9.65 -9.23
CA GLY A 13 0.38 9.71 -8.28
C GLY A 13 0.07 8.35 -7.70
N CYS A 14 -0.34 8.30 -6.42
CA CYS A 14 -0.74 7.05 -5.78
C CYS A 14 -1.73 7.33 -4.65
N ILE A 15 -2.96 6.89 -4.82
CA ILE A 15 -4.02 6.95 -3.79
C ILE A 15 -4.72 5.60 -3.72
N GLY A 16 -5.21 5.26 -2.53
CA GLY A 16 -5.97 4.04 -2.34
C GLY A 16 -6.76 4.01 -1.03
N HIS A 17 -7.66 3.06 -0.95
CA HIS A 17 -8.41 2.70 0.26
C HIS A 17 -8.06 1.27 0.64
N VAL A 18 -7.75 1.03 1.91
CA VAL A 18 -7.42 -0.32 2.41
C VAL A 18 -8.69 -1.13 2.64
N ILE A 19 -9.79 -0.45 2.96
CA ILE A 19 -11.11 -1.04 3.15
C ILE A 19 -12.08 -0.24 2.29
N GLY A 20 -12.76 -0.92 1.37
CA GLY A 20 -13.81 -0.33 0.53
C GLY A 20 -15.20 -0.67 1.09
N ASP A 21 -16.08 0.31 1.09
CA ASP A 21 -17.50 0.18 1.47
C ASP A 21 -18.44 0.28 0.25
N GLN A 22 -17.86 0.29 -0.96
CA GLN A 22 -18.54 0.46 -2.24
C GLN A 22 -18.18 -0.66 -3.22
N PRO A 23 -18.99 -0.88 -4.27
CA PRO A 23 -18.63 -1.79 -5.34
C PRO A 23 -17.28 -1.44 -5.96
N LEU A 24 -16.45 -2.44 -6.25
CA LEU A 24 -15.06 -2.26 -6.71
C LEU A 24 -14.95 -1.31 -7.92
N GLY A 25 -15.84 -1.42 -8.90
CA GLY A 25 -15.82 -0.56 -10.07
C GLY A 25 -16.07 0.93 -9.77
N GLU A 26 -16.90 1.22 -8.75
CA GLU A 26 -17.09 2.59 -8.26
C GLU A 26 -15.83 3.12 -7.58
N LEU A 27 -15.26 2.29 -6.71
CA LEU A 27 -14.05 2.63 -5.97
C LEU A 27 -12.86 2.87 -6.91
N ILE A 28 -12.69 2.03 -7.94
CA ILE A 28 -11.63 2.21 -8.95
C ILE A 28 -11.75 3.58 -9.63
N ARG A 29 -12.96 3.98 -10.05
CA ARG A 29 -13.17 5.29 -10.69
C ARG A 29 -12.83 6.45 -9.77
N GLN A 30 -13.26 6.40 -8.51
CA GLN A 30 -12.98 7.44 -7.52
C GLN A 30 -11.48 7.54 -7.21
N VAL A 31 -10.83 6.40 -7.02
CA VAL A 31 -9.40 6.32 -6.72
C VAL A 31 -8.56 6.78 -7.91
N ALA A 32 -8.99 6.51 -9.17
CA ALA A 32 -8.32 7.00 -10.37
C ALA A 32 -8.30 8.54 -10.41
N VAL A 33 -9.45 9.16 -10.18
CA VAL A 33 -9.54 10.63 -10.13
C VAL A 33 -8.70 11.17 -8.98
N SER A 34 -8.74 10.52 -7.81
CA SER A 34 -7.97 10.96 -6.64
C SER A 34 -6.47 10.83 -6.85
N ALA A 35 -5.98 9.73 -7.45
CA ALA A 35 -4.57 9.54 -7.77
C ALA A 35 -4.06 10.59 -8.77
N ALA A 36 -4.92 10.95 -9.76
CA ALA A 36 -4.55 11.95 -10.75
C ALA A 36 -4.62 13.40 -10.25
N ARG A 37 -5.47 13.72 -9.27
CA ARG A 37 -5.80 15.11 -8.93
C ARG A 37 -5.62 15.50 -7.47
N SER A 38 -5.52 14.53 -6.58
CA SER A 38 -5.60 14.77 -5.13
C SER A 38 -4.42 14.20 -4.34
N ASP A 39 -3.40 13.66 -4.99
CA ASP A 39 -2.17 13.27 -4.32
C ASP A 39 -1.37 14.54 -3.97
N PRO A 40 -1.17 14.84 -2.67
CA PRO A 40 -0.57 16.10 -2.25
C PRO A 40 0.93 16.23 -2.62
N ARG A 41 1.54 15.15 -3.10
CA ARG A 41 2.96 15.14 -3.52
C ARG A 41 3.17 15.67 -4.93
N PHE A 42 2.10 15.73 -5.73
CA PHE A 42 2.16 16.05 -7.16
C PHE A 42 1.10 17.08 -7.56
N PRO A 43 1.37 17.92 -8.58
CA PRO A 43 0.31 18.72 -9.20
C PRO A 43 -0.70 17.81 -9.91
N ALA A 44 -1.91 18.31 -10.13
CA ALA A 44 -2.95 17.56 -10.84
C ALA A 44 -2.48 17.17 -12.26
N VAL A 45 -2.70 15.92 -12.64
CA VAL A 45 -2.37 15.40 -13.98
C VAL A 45 -3.14 16.17 -15.04
N GLN A 46 -2.46 16.58 -16.11
CA GLN A 46 -3.04 17.25 -17.26
C GLN A 46 -3.41 16.24 -18.35
N LEU A 47 -4.30 16.63 -19.26
CA LEU A 47 -4.78 15.72 -20.30
C LEU A 47 -3.71 15.26 -21.28
N ASP A 48 -2.72 16.10 -21.54
CA ASP A 48 -1.59 15.81 -22.42
C ASP A 48 -0.57 14.83 -21.80
N GLU A 49 -0.58 14.68 -20.47
CA GLU A 49 0.25 13.69 -19.77
C GLU A 49 -0.31 12.26 -19.90
N LEU A 50 -1.63 12.09 -20.08
CA LEU A 50 -2.30 10.79 -20.02
C LEU A 50 -1.68 9.70 -20.93
N PRO A 51 -1.28 9.99 -22.19
CA PRO A 51 -0.65 8.96 -23.04
C PRO A 51 0.69 8.47 -22.54
N ALA A 52 1.38 9.28 -21.74
CA ALA A 52 2.68 8.95 -21.15
C ALA A 52 2.59 8.22 -19.81
N LEU A 53 1.37 8.07 -19.25
CA LEU A 53 1.16 7.39 -17.98
C LEU A 53 0.89 5.91 -18.15
N ARG A 54 1.40 5.14 -17.20
CA ARG A 54 1.08 3.74 -16.92
C ARG A 54 0.20 3.68 -15.67
N ILE A 55 -0.81 2.83 -15.71
CA ILE A 55 -1.73 2.66 -14.59
C ILE A 55 -1.49 1.28 -13.97
N GLU A 56 -1.29 1.26 -12.65
CA GLU A 56 -1.29 0.04 -11.85
C GLU A 56 -2.43 0.06 -10.84
N ILE A 57 -3.18 -1.03 -10.77
CA ILE A 57 -4.27 -1.22 -9.81
C ILE A 57 -3.93 -2.42 -8.94
N SER A 58 -3.76 -2.20 -7.65
CA SER A 58 -3.63 -3.28 -6.66
C SER A 58 -4.97 -3.46 -5.95
N VAL A 59 -5.64 -4.59 -6.21
CA VAL A 59 -6.86 -5.01 -5.51
C VAL A 59 -6.47 -5.81 -4.29
N LEU A 60 -6.80 -5.29 -3.11
CA LEU A 60 -6.39 -5.87 -1.83
C LEU A 60 -7.44 -6.86 -1.35
N SER A 61 -7.01 -8.00 -0.80
CA SER A 61 -7.89 -8.86 -0.02
C SER A 61 -8.29 -8.20 1.30
N GLU A 62 -9.31 -8.73 1.96
CA GLU A 62 -9.68 -8.26 3.30
C GLU A 62 -8.50 -8.46 4.27
N PRO A 63 -8.13 -7.42 5.05
CA PRO A 63 -7.05 -7.53 6.03
C PRO A 63 -7.41 -8.47 7.18
N VAL A 64 -6.53 -9.44 7.46
CA VAL A 64 -6.68 -10.43 8.53
C VAL A 64 -5.72 -10.07 9.67
N LEU A 65 -6.27 -9.96 10.90
CA LEU A 65 -5.47 -9.73 12.10
C LEU A 65 -4.54 -10.93 12.34
N VAL A 66 -3.26 -10.65 12.60
CA VAL A 66 -2.25 -11.67 12.90
C VAL A 66 -1.68 -11.44 14.28
N GLU A 67 -1.59 -12.50 15.08
CA GLU A 67 -0.92 -12.45 16.37
C GLU A 67 0.60 -12.25 16.20
N ALA A 68 1.21 -11.47 17.08
CA ALA A 68 2.63 -11.12 17.01
C ALA A 68 3.56 -12.36 16.92
N ALA A 69 3.19 -13.47 17.58
CA ALA A 69 3.94 -14.72 17.53
C ALA A 69 3.99 -15.36 16.13
N HIS A 70 3.02 -15.07 15.27
CA HIS A 70 2.92 -15.62 13.92
C HIS A 70 3.49 -14.68 12.84
N LEU A 71 3.74 -13.41 13.17
CA LEU A 71 4.24 -12.41 12.21
C LEU A 71 5.57 -12.77 11.53
N PRO A 72 6.55 -13.46 12.20
CA PRO A 72 7.76 -13.89 11.50
C PRO A 72 7.55 -14.92 10.38
N ARG A 73 6.33 -15.49 10.23
CA ARG A 73 5.96 -16.42 9.16
C ARG A 73 5.41 -15.74 7.92
N LEU A 74 5.53 -14.41 7.81
CA LEU A 74 5.13 -13.67 6.61
C LEU A 74 5.80 -14.23 5.35
N VAL A 75 5.03 -14.34 4.29
CA VAL A 75 5.53 -14.74 2.97
C VAL A 75 5.81 -13.48 2.16
N ILE A 76 7.09 -13.16 2.02
CA ILE A 76 7.55 -12.00 1.27
C ILE A 76 7.10 -12.11 -0.21
N GLY A 77 6.61 -11.01 -0.74
CA GLY A 77 6.05 -10.92 -2.10
C GLY A 77 4.57 -11.30 -2.22
N ARG A 78 4.00 -11.97 -1.19
CA ARG A 78 2.57 -12.30 -1.12
C ARG A 78 1.82 -11.45 -0.09
N ASP A 79 2.38 -11.35 1.10
CA ASP A 79 1.72 -10.70 2.23
C ASP A 79 2.08 -9.22 2.28
N GLY A 80 1.08 -8.36 2.20
CA GLY A 80 1.14 -6.96 2.55
C GLY A 80 0.87 -6.75 4.03
N LEU A 81 1.22 -5.60 4.56
CA LEU A 81 1.08 -5.26 5.97
C LEU A 81 0.23 -4.00 6.18
N LEU A 82 -0.72 -4.09 7.10
CA LEU A 82 -1.40 -2.94 7.68
C LEU A 82 -1.10 -2.94 9.19
N VAL A 83 -0.58 -1.83 9.69
CA VAL A 83 -0.38 -1.62 11.13
C VAL A 83 -1.33 -0.55 11.64
N ARG A 84 -1.89 -0.78 12.83
CA ARG A 84 -2.73 0.17 13.55
C ARG A 84 -2.33 0.27 15.01
N ARG A 85 -2.23 1.51 15.50
CA ARG A 85 -2.02 1.82 16.93
C ARG A 85 -2.77 3.10 17.27
N GLY A 86 -3.85 2.99 18.01
CA GLY A 86 -4.74 4.12 18.28
C GLY A 86 -5.30 4.73 16.99
N ARG A 87 -4.98 5.99 16.73
CA ARG A 87 -5.41 6.73 15.52
C ARG A 87 -4.40 6.65 14.36
N THR A 88 -3.24 6.05 14.61
CA THR A 88 -2.16 5.93 13.64
C THR A 88 -2.29 4.63 12.88
N GLN A 89 -2.10 4.69 11.56
CA GLN A 89 -2.05 3.50 10.71
C GLN A 89 -1.12 3.71 9.51
N ALA A 90 -0.57 2.62 9.00
CA ALA A 90 0.16 2.60 7.74
C ALA A 90 0.01 1.26 7.04
N VAL A 91 0.20 1.28 5.73
CA VAL A 91 0.11 0.12 4.85
C VAL A 91 1.39 0.02 4.01
N LEU A 92 1.88 -1.19 3.83
CA LEU A 92 2.88 -1.52 2.82
C LEU A 92 2.36 -2.68 1.97
N LEU A 93 2.38 -2.50 0.66
CA LEU A 93 1.98 -3.53 -0.31
C LEU A 93 3.04 -4.65 -0.36
N PRO A 94 2.66 -5.88 -0.80
CA PRO A 94 3.58 -7.02 -0.85
C PRO A 94 4.84 -6.76 -1.67
N GLN A 95 4.73 -6.06 -2.79
CA GLN A 95 5.84 -5.76 -3.69
C GLN A 95 6.94 -4.92 -3.04
N VAL A 96 6.60 -4.05 -2.08
CA VAL A 96 7.57 -3.20 -1.37
C VAL A 96 8.66 -4.02 -0.68
N ALA A 97 8.30 -5.16 -0.10
CA ALA A 97 9.27 -6.04 0.56
C ALA A 97 10.27 -6.64 -0.43
N VAL A 98 9.81 -6.98 -1.64
CA VAL A 98 10.65 -7.54 -2.71
C VAL A 98 11.59 -6.47 -3.26
N GLU A 99 11.06 -5.30 -3.59
CA GLU A 99 11.81 -4.17 -4.16
C GLU A 99 12.95 -3.70 -3.26
N HIS A 100 12.73 -3.74 -1.92
CA HIS A 100 13.72 -3.32 -0.93
C HIS A 100 14.55 -4.47 -0.35
N GLY A 101 14.32 -5.71 -0.78
CA GLY A 101 15.02 -6.88 -0.25
C GLY A 101 14.75 -7.13 1.24
N PHE A 102 13.56 -6.77 1.73
CA PHE A 102 13.21 -6.96 3.13
C PHE A 102 12.89 -8.43 3.44
N GLY A 103 13.47 -8.93 4.53
CA GLY A 103 12.94 -10.11 5.20
C GLY A 103 11.75 -9.74 6.12
N PRO A 104 11.07 -10.74 6.73
CA PRO A 104 9.85 -10.51 7.52
C PRO A 104 10.00 -9.45 8.62
N GLU A 105 11.05 -9.51 9.41
CA GLU A 105 11.28 -8.56 10.51
C GLU A 105 11.57 -7.13 9.98
N ALA A 106 12.37 -7.01 8.92
CA ALA A 106 12.66 -5.72 8.30
C ALA A 106 11.38 -5.08 7.74
N PHE A 107 10.51 -5.88 7.13
CA PHE A 107 9.23 -5.44 6.57
C PHE A 107 8.26 -4.96 7.67
N LEU A 108 8.17 -5.70 8.80
CA LEU A 108 7.40 -5.28 9.98
C LEU A 108 7.92 -3.96 10.57
N ASN A 109 9.22 -3.79 10.64
CA ASN A 109 9.82 -2.55 11.11
C ASN A 109 9.58 -1.39 10.12
N ALA A 110 9.61 -1.66 8.81
CA ALA A 110 9.34 -0.66 7.79
C ALA A 110 7.89 -0.13 7.85
N VAL A 111 6.89 -0.99 8.05
CA VAL A 111 5.50 -0.55 8.19
C VAL A 111 5.28 0.23 9.49
N CYS A 112 5.94 -0.16 10.60
CA CYS A 112 5.93 0.60 11.84
C CYS A 112 6.55 2.00 11.65
N HIS A 113 7.69 2.07 10.99
CA HIS A 113 8.35 3.35 10.68
C HIS A 113 7.45 4.25 9.82
N LYS A 114 6.82 3.71 8.77
CA LYS A 114 5.85 4.45 7.95
C LYS A 114 4.68 5.00 8.75
N ALA A 115 4.26 4.30 9.81
CA ALA A 115 3.23 4.74 10.74
C ALA A 115 3.73 5.75 11.79
N GLY A 116 5.01 6.12 11.77
CA GLY A 116 5.61 6.97 12.81
C GLY A 116 5.82 6.26 14.15
N LEU A 117 5.85 4.92 14.15
CA LEU A 117 6.09 4.08 15.33
C LEU A 117 7.56 3.68 15.43
N ALA A 118 8.03 3.39 16.64
CA ALA A 118 9.38 2.90 16.87
C ALA A 118 9.59 1.50 16.26
N ARG A 119 10.85 1.19 15.96
CA ARG A 119 11.26 -0.15 15.54
C ARG A 119 10.87 -1.19 16.61
N GLY A 120 10.28 -2.30 16.18
CA GLY A 120 9.83 -3.36 17.08
C GLY A 120 8.46 -3.14 17.71
N SER A 121 7.81 -1.98 17.49
CA SER A 121 6.47 -1.70 18.02
C SER A 121 5.41 -2.73 17.62
N TRP A 122 5.62 -3.47 16.54
CA TRP A 122 4.72 -4.55 16.12
C TRP A 122 4.63 -5.71 17.13
N ARG A 123 5.58 -5.80 18.10
CA ARG A 123 5.57 -6.78 19.21
C ARG A 123 4.72 -6.32 20.40
N GLU A 124 4.37 -5.03 20.44
CA GLU A 124 3.67 -4.45 21.58
C GLU A 124 2.15 -4.76 21.49
N PRO A 125 1.49 -5.10 22.61
CA PRO A 125 0.05 -5.44 22.62
C PRO A 125 -0.87 -4.32 22.09
N ALA A 126 -0.43 -3.06 22.20
CA ALA A 126 -1.18 -1.91 21.70
C ALA A 126 -1.11 -1.76 20.17
N THR A 127 -0.22 -2.49 19.50
CA THR A 127 -0.05 -2.44 18.05
C THR A 127 -0.71 -3.66 17.41
N ARG A 128 -1.66 -3.42 16.54
CA ARG A 128 -2.35 -4.47 15.78
C ARG A 128 -1.77 -4.54 14.38
N VAL A 129 -1.38 -5.73 13.96
CA VAL A 129 -0.83 -5.99 12.62
C VAL A 129 -1.79 -6.89 11.86
N PHE A 130 -2.09 -6.51 10.63
CA PHE A 130 -2.93 -7.27 9.71
C PHE A 130 -2.12 -7.62 8.47
N THR A 131 -2.40 -8.77 7.89
CA THR A 131 -1.88 -9.17 6.59
C THR A 131 -2.99 -9.17 5.54
N PHE A 132 -2.63 -8.93 4.31
CA PHE A 132 -3.51 -9.02 3.15
C PHE A 132 -2.68 -9.43 1.93
N SER A 133 -3.33 -9.98 0.92
CA SER A 133 -2.76 -10.18 -0.41
C SER A 133 -3.19 -9.07 -1.36
N ALA A 134 -2.51 -8.93 -2.49
CA ALA A 134 -2.87 -7.99 -3.54
C ALA A 134 -2.80 -8.65 -4.91
N ASP A 135 -3.87 -8.51 -5.69
CA ASP A 135 -3.86 -8.82 -7.12
C ASP A 135 -3.52 -7.54 -7.87
N VAL A 136 -2.44 -7.59 -8.66
CA VAL A 136 -1.91 -6.41 -9.36
C VAL A 136 -2.26 -6.48 -10.83
N PHE A 137 -2.90 -5.43 -11.33
CA PHE A 137 -3.27 -5.24 -12.74
C PHE A 137 -2.53 -4.04 -13.27
N VAL A 138 -1.92 -4.20 -14.43
CA VAL A 138 -1.10 -3.16 -15.08
C VAL A 138 -1.57 -2.98 -16.52
N GLU A 139 -1.70 -1.72 -16.95
CA GLU A 139 -1.97 -1.35 -18.32
C GLU A 139 -0.69 -0.95 -19.06
#